data_b6c394cdaf26801c40dd1721d024d3d1
#
_entry.id   b6c394cdaf26801c40dd1721d024d3d1
#
_cell.length_a   1.000
_cell.length_b   1.000
_cell.length_c   1.000
_cell.angle_alpha   90.00
_cell.angle_beta   90.00
_cell.angle_gamma   90.00
#
_symmetry.space_group_name_H-M   'P 1'
#
loop_
_entity.id
_entity.type
_entity.pdbx_description
1 polymer ?
#
loop_
_entity_poly.entity_id
_entity_poly.type
_entity_poly.pdbx_seq_one_letter_code
_entity_poly.pdbx_strand_id
1 'polypeptide(L)'
;FAAGITSFKMYLTYPAMMIGDGAVYSALKALKKRGGIAGVHCENAGVIDALIAAHKAAGQTAPSSHPECRPNPLEAEAVAHLLRITEVAGVPIVIVHLSTKEALLEVMRARARGQQVYVETCPHYLLLDDSVYYQEDYSAAARYICAPPMRKKEDQEVLWKALANGTIQTVSTDHCSFTLQQKDAGRGDFTKIPGGLPGVETRGELLYTAGVAAGRITKEQMCALLSENPARLYGAYPRKGVIAPGSDADLVVYDPAADKTITAGTQLSAAGYTPYEGWRTKGSIAQVYLRGTLAVDHGEMKAGPIGTYIPRHPGAL
;
A
#
# COMPACT_ATOMS: atom_id res chain seq x y z
N PHE A 1 -21.74 9.27 0.86
CA PHE A 1 -21.56 10.21 1.99
C PHE A 1 -22.63 10.02 3.04
N ALA A 2 -23.90 9.85 2.67
CA ALA A 2 -24.98 9.60 3.65
C ALA A 2 -24.73 8.34 4.50
N ALA A 3 -24.04 7.34 3.95
CA ALA A 3 -23.63 6.14 4.67
C ALA A 3 -22.29 6.29 5.43
N GLY A 4 -21.71 7.49 5.50
CA GLY A 4 -20.40 7.69 6.13
C GLY A 4 -19.20 7.19 5.29
N ILE A 5 -19.36 7.08 3.97
CA ILE A 5 -18.24 6.75 3.06
C ILE A 5 -17.71 8.06 2.49
N THR A 6 -16.48 8.42 2.85
CA THR A 6 -15.87 9.72 2.54
C THR A 6 -14.60 9.63 1.71
N SER A 7 -14.11 8.42 1.44
CA SER A 7 -12.92 8.18 0.61
C SER A 7 -13.20 7.18 -0.50
N PHE A 8 -12.56 7.38 -1.65
CA PHE A 8 -12.80 6.59 -2.87
C PHE A 8 -11.46 6.26 -3.53
N LYS A 9 -11.40 5.11 -4.23
CA LYS A 9 -10.25 4.71 -5.04
C LYS A 9 -10.55 4.96 -6.52
N MET A 10 -9.56 5.51 -7.25
CA MET A 10 -9.59 5.67 -8.70
C MET A 10 -8.32 5.05 -9.32
N TYR A 11 -8.38 4.74 -10.59
CA TYR A 11 -7.31 4.08 -11.33
C TYR A 11 -7.03 4.80 -12.64
N LEU A 12 -5.75 5.04 -12.96
CA LEU A 12 -5.28 5.56 -14.23
C LEU A 12 -4.75 4.44 -15.15
N THR A 13 -4.79 3.20 -14.68
CA THR A 13 -4.45 1.99 -15.44
C THR A 13 -5.49 0.90 -15.18
N TYR A 14 -5.32 -0.27 -15.80
CA TYR A 14 -6.27 -1.38 -15.85
C TYR A 14 -7.52 -1.09 -16.68
N PRO A 15 -7.60 -1.58 -17.93
CA PRO A 15 -8.68 -1.26 -18.89
C PRO A 15 -10.10 -1.40 -18.33
N ALA A 16 -10.33 -2.35 -17.42
CA ALA A 16 -11.64 -2.57 -16.81
C ALA A 16 -12.01 -1.55 -15.71
N MET A 17 -11.06 -0.78 -15.19
CA MET A 17 -11.26 0.11 -14.03
C MET A 17 -10.80 1.55 -14.27
N MET A 18 -9.93 1.78 -15.26
CA MET A 18 -9.38 3.11 -15.54
C MET A 18 -10.45 4.08 -15.99
N ILE A 19 -10.30 5.34 -15.58
CA ILE A 19 -11.16 6.43 -15.99
C ILE A 19 -10.33 7.57 -16.61
N GLY A 20 -10.88 8.25 -17.61
CA GLY A 20 -10.20 9.36 -18.29
C GLY A 20 -10.24 10.65 -17.50
N ASP A 21 -9.41 11.60 -17.89
CA ASP A 21 -9.15 12.89 -17.21
C ASP A 21 -10.42 13.68 -16.87
N GLY A 22 -11.37 13.76 -17.81
CA GLY A 22 -12.64 14.46 -17.60
C GLY A 22 -13.48 13.82 -16.49
N ALA A 23 -13.47 12.48 -16.38
CA ALA A 23 -14.15 11.75 -15.31
C ALA A 23 -13.41 11.92 -13.98
N VAL A 24 -12.07 11.85 -13.97
CA VAL A 24 -11.23 12.14 -12.79
C VAL A 24 -11.54 13.54 -12.27
N TYR A 25 -11.47 14.57 -13.14
CA TYR A 25 -11.76 15.95 -12.76
C TYR A 25 -13.17 16.11 -12.17
N SER A 26 -14.18 15.53 -12.83
CA SER A 26 -15.57 15.59 -12.38
C SER A 26 -15.78 14.92 -11.03
N ALA A 27 -15.17 13.75 -10.82
CA ALA A 27 -15.18 13.04 -9.53
C ALA A 27 -14.53 13.89 -8.43
N LEU A 28 -13.36 14.46 -8.68
CA LEU A 28 -12.64 15.33 -7.73
C LEU A 28 -13.49 16.56 -7.36
N LYS A 29 -14.14 17.20 -8.33
CA LYS A 29 -15.07 18.33 -8.04
C LYS A 29 -16.27 17.90 -7.20
N ALA A 30 -16.80 16.71 -7.40
CA ALA A 30 -17.89 16.17 -6.61
C ALA A 30 -17.44 15.86 -5.17
N LEU A 31 -16.23 15.32 -5.00
CA LEU A 31 -15.61 15.09 -3.69
C LEU A 31 -15.35 16.39 -2.93
N LYS A 32 -14.82 17.42 -3.62
CA LYS A 32 -14.59 18.74 -3.03
C LYS A 32 -15.82 19.30 -2.35
N LYS A 33 -16.97 19.23 -3.02
CA LYS A 33 -18.26 19.76 -2.50
C LYS A 33 -18.70 19.07 -1.19
N ARG A 34 -18.18 17.89 -0.91
CA ARG A 34 -18.57 17.05 0.24
C ARG A 34 -17.46 16.82 1.25
N GLY A 35 -16.28 17.41 1.02
CA GLY A 35 -15.09 17.19 1.86
C GLY A 35 -14.53 15.76 1.77
N GLY A 36 -14.80 15.04 0.67
CA GLY A 36 -14.27 13.71 0.46
C GLY A 36 -12.85 13.74 -0.13
N ILE A 37 -12.18 12.58 -0.09
CA ILE A 37 -10.83 12.41 -0.63
C ILE A 37 -10.77 11.20 -1.56
N ALA A 38 -9.88 11.26 -2.57
CA ALA A 38 -9.58 10.11 -3.42
C ALA A 38 -8.15 9.62 -3.20
N GLY A 39 -7.99 8.29 -3.22
CA GLY A 39 -6.72 7.62 -3.43
C GLY A 39 -6.62 7.18 -4.90
N VAL A 40 -5.47 7.35 -5.53
CA VAL A 40 -5.35 7.06 -6.96
C VAL A 40 -4.15 6.18 -7.24
N HIS A 41 -4.39 5.09 -7.98
CA HIS A 41 -3.34 4.28 -8.59
C HIS A 41 -2.81 4.98 -9.83
N CYS A 42 -1.53 5.30 -9.85
CA CYS A 42 -0.89 6.13 -10.87
C CYS A 42 0.17 5.34 -11.64
N GLU A 43 -0.18 4.84 -12.80
CA GLU A 43 0.74 4.31 -13.82
C GLU A 43 0.22 4.68 -15.22
N ASN A 44 1.12 4.96 -16.17
CA ASN A 44 0.78 5.30 -17.55
C ASN A 44 0.36 4.06 -18.33
N ALA A 45 -0.94 3.83 -18.47
CA ALA A 45 -1.50 2.64 -19.13
C ALA A 45 -1.05 2.50 -20.58
N GLY A 46 -1.06 3.59 -21.35
CA GLY A 46 -0.78 3.54 -22.80
C GLY A 46 0.64 3.08 -23.12
N VAL A 47 1.62 3.58 -22.37
CA VAL A 47 3.03 3.16 -22.57
C VAL A 47 3.27 1.77 -22.02
N ILE A 48 2.66 1.40 -20.88
CA ILE A 48 2.70 0.04 -20.34
C ILE A 48 2.19 -0.97 -21.36
N ASP A 49 1.02 -0.70 -21.96
CA ASP A 49 0.43 -1.60 -22.97
C ASP A 49 1.33 -1.75 -24.21
N ALA A 50 1.96 -0.67 -24.66
CA ALA A 50 2.91 -0.70 -25.76
C ALA A 50 4.16 -1.52 -25.43
N LEU A 51 4.73 -1.37 -24.22
CA LEU A 51 5.86 -2.16 -23.74
C LEU A 51 5.49 -3.64 -23.60
N ILE A 52 4.32 -3.95 -23.06
CA ILE A 52 3.81 -5.34 -22.99
C ILE A 52 3.71 -5.95 -24.39
N ALA A 53 3.14 -5.22 -25.35
CA ALA A 53 3.03 -5.70 -26.73
C ALA A 53 4.40 -5.98 -27.35
N ALA A 54 5.38 -5.09 -27.15
CA ALA A 54 6.75 -5.26 -27.64
C ALA A 54 7.45 -6.48 -27.02
N HIS A 55 7.36 -6.64 -25.69
CA HIS A 55 7.93 -7.81 -25.00
C HIS A 55 7.31 -9.12 -25.48
N LYS A 56 5.99 -9.17 -25.65
CA LYS A 56 5.30 -10.36 -26.17
C LYS A 56 5.71 -10.66 -27.60
N ALA A 57 5.84 -9.67 -28.47
CA ALA A 57 6.31 -9.85 -29.83
C ALA A 57 7.75 -10.39 -29.90
N ALA A 58 8.59 -10.03 -28.91
CA ALA A 58 9.95 -10.56 -28.75
C ALA A 58 10.02 -11.93 -28.05
N GLY A 59 8.88 -12.53 -27.68
CA GLY A 59 8.84 -13.79 -26.93
C GLY A 59 9.24 -13.67 -25.45
N GLN A 60 9.35 -12.47 -24.93
CA GLN A 60 9.71 -12.17 -23.53
C GLN A 60 8.46 -12.23 -22.66
N THR A 61 8.10 -13.43 -22.18
CA THR A 61 6.85 -13.67 -21.44
C THR A 61 7.06 -14.13 -19.99
N ALA A 62 8.32 -14.12 -19.53
CA ALA A 62 8.69 -14.46 -18.16
C ALA A 62 8.27 -13.36 -17.15
N PRO A 63 8.17 -13.68 -15.84
CA PRO A 63 7.88 -12.70 -14.80
C PRO A 63 8.86 -11.51 -14.77
N SER A 64 10.11 -11.67 -15.19
CA SER A 64 11.11 -10.59 -15.29
C SER A 64 10.68 -9.46 -16.24
N SER A 65 9.85 -9.75 -17.25
CA SER A 65 9.31 -8.73 -18.14
C SER A 65 8.30 -7.79 -17.45
N HIS A 66 7.76 -8.18 -16.32
CA HIS A 66 6.78 -7.36 -15.61
C HIS A 66 7.33 -5.99 -15.16
N PRO A 67 8.45 -5.91 -14.41
CA PRO A 67 9.04 -4.63 -14.05
C PRO A 67 9.60 -3.87 -15.26
N GLU A 68 10.08 -4.56 -16.31
CA GLU A 68 10.59 -3.94 -17.53
C GLU A 68 9.47 -3.22 -18.32
N CYS A 69 8.24 -3.73 -18.29
CA CYS A 69 7.08 -3.07 -18.87
C CYS A 69 6.50 -1.94 -18.00
N ARG A 70 6.98 -1.78 -16.75
CA ARG A 70 6.48 -0.79 -15.78
C ARG A 70 7.62 0.00 -15.15
N PRO A 71 8.51 0.62 -15.94
CA PRO A 71 9.66 1.35 -15.41
C PRO A 71 9.23 2.56 -14.59
N ASN A 72 10.10 3.01 -13.67
CA ASN A 72 9.87 4.13 -12.75
C ASN A 72 9.27 5.38 -13.40
N PRO A 73 9.75 5.84 -14.59
CA PRO A 73 9.19 7.04 -15.22
C PRO A 73 7.68 6.98 -15.49
N LEU A 74 7.09 5.79 -15.65
CA LEU A 74 5.65 5.66 -15.95
C LEU A 74 4.77 5.87 -14.72
N GLU A 75 5.25 5.56 -13.53
CA GLU A 75 4.62 5.96 -12.28
C GLU A 75 4.78 7.47 -12.05
N ALA A 76 5.99 7.99 -12.22
CA ALA A 76 6.29 9.40 -12.02
C ALA A 76 5.48 10.31 -12.98
N GLU A 77 5.36 9.93 -14.25
CA GLU A 77 4.56 10.67 -15.24
C GLU A 77 3.09 10.67 -14.83
N ALA A 78 2.51 9.51 -14.51
CA ALA A 78 1.10 9.41 -14.12
C ALA A 78 0.80 10.20 -12.82
N VAL A 79 1.72 10.22 -11.86
CA VAL A 79 1.63 11.06 -10.67
C VAL A 79 1.67 12.54 -11.04
N ALA A 80 2.64 12.97 -11.86
CA ALA A 80 2.73 14.37 -12.31
C ALA A 80 1.47 14.80 -13.06
N HIS A 81 0.96 13.95 -13.96
CA HIS A 81 -0.27 14.18 -14.72
C HIS A 81 -1.48 14.37 -13.78
N LEU A 82 -1.72 13.43 -12.87
CA LEU A 82 -2.79 13.53 -11.88
C LEU A 82 -2.69 14.82 -11.06
N LEU A 83 -1.48 15.16 -10.61
CA LEU A 83 -1.27 16.33 -9.75
C LEU A 83 -1.60 17.64 -10.48
N ARG A 84 -1.51 17.72 -11.81
CA ARG A 84 -2.00 18.87 -12.59
C ARG A 84 -3.52 18.92 -12.63
N ILE A 85 -4.19 17.77 -12.74
CA ILE A 85 -5.66 17.71 -12.70
C ILE A 85 -6.15 18.13 -11.30
N THR A 86 -5.52 17.65 -10.24
CA THR A 86 -5.89 18.01 -8.85
C THR A 86 -5.62 19.49 -8.54
N GLU A 87 -4.57 20.07 -9.11
CA GLU A 87 -4.28 21.52 -9.02
C GLU A 87 -5.45 22.36 -9.58
N VAL A 88 -5.90 22.02 -10.77
CA VAL A 88 -7.07 22.68 -11.40
C VAL A 88 -8.36 22.44 -10.62
N ALA A 89 -8.56 21.24 -10.10
CA ALA A 89 -9.72 20.91 -9.26
C ALA A 89 -9.69 21.61 -7.89
N GLY A 90 -8.50 21.94 -7.39
CA GLY A 90 -8.25 22.55 -6.08
C GLY A 90 -8.69 21.63 -4.93
N VAL A 91 -8.24 20.37 -4.93
CA VAL A 91 -8.62 19.34 -3.96
C VAL A 91 -7.40 18.59 -3.43
N PRO A 92 -7.45 18.12 -2.16
CA PRO A 92 -6.45 17.19 -1.66
C PRO A 92 -6.56 15.82 -2.38
N ILE A 93 -5.43 15.12 -2.46
CA ILE A 93 -5.33 13.80 -3.09
C ILE A 93 -4.40 12.89 -2.32
N VAL A 94 -4.63 11.58 -2.41
CA VAL A 94 -3.70 10.54 -1.92
C VAL A 94 -3.10 9.81 -3.11
N ILE A 95 -1.77 9.81 -3.20
CA ILE A 95 -1.06 8.88 -4.08
C ILE A 95 -0.87 7.59 -3.27
N VAL A 96 -1.60 6.55 -3.65
CA VAL A 96 -1.55 5.27 -2.93
C VAL A 96 -0.37 4.42 -3.41
N HIS A 97 0.13 3.52 -2.55
CA HIS A 97 1.19 2.54 -2.85
C HIS A 97 2.34 3.09 -3.71
N LEU A 98 2.76 4.34 -3.48
CA LEU A 98 3.87 4.96 -4.19
C LEU A 98 5.14 4.14 -3.99
N SER A 99 5.82 3.84 -5.10
CA SER A 99 6.95 2.90 -5.11
C SER A 99 8.27 3.51 -5.55
N THR A 100 8.29 4.67 -6.22
CA THR A 100 9.50 5.22 -6.85
C THR A 100 9.93 6.58 -6.28
N LYS A 101 11.24 6.82 -6.28
CA LYS A 101 11.82 8.13 -5.91
C LYS A 101 11.41 9.24 -6.88
N GLU A 102 11.26 8.91 -8.17
CA GLU A 102 10.85 9.86 -9.19
C GLU A 102 9.41 10.35 -8.96
N ALA A 103 8.48 9.43 -8.65
CA ALA A 103 7.10 9.80 -8.33
C ALA A 103 7.03 10.64 -7.04
N LEU A 104 7.84 10.30 -6.02
CA LEU A 104 7.93 11.09 -4.80
C LEU A 104 8.42 12.52 -5.08
N LEU A 105 9.37 12.69 -6.00
CA LEU A 105 9.84 14.01 -6.42
C LEU A 105 8.71 14.84 -7.04
N GLU A 106 7.84 14.24 -7.85
CA GLU A 106 6.68 14.95 -8.41
C GLU A 106 5.69 15.38 -7.32
N VAL A 107 5.48 14.55 -6.30
CA VAL A 107 4.70 14.94 -5.11
C VAL A 107 5.32 16.15 -4.41
N MET A 108 6.63 16.14 -4.18
CA MET A 108 7.33 17.26 -3.51
C MET A 108 7.22 18.56 -4.33
N ARG A 109 7.34 18.46 -5.66
CA ARG A 109 7.14 19.60 -6.57
C ARG A 109 5.71 20.16 -6.51
N ALA A 110 4.71 19.29 -6.40
CA ALA A 110 3.32 19.71 -6.25
C ALA A 110 3.07 20.40 -4.91
N ARG A 111 3.60 19.84 -3.81
CA ARG A 111 3.54 20.47 -2.49
C ARG A 111 4.23 21.83 -2.44
N ALA A 112 5.37 21.98 -3.12
CA ALA A 112 6.07 23.27 -3.24
C ALA A 112 5.23 24.34 -3.98
N ARG A 113 4.25 23.94 -4.80
CA ARG A 113 3.23 24.80 -5.39
C ARG A 113 1.99 25.03 -4.52
N GLY A 114 2.00 24.52 -3.27
CA GLY A 114 0.88 24.69 -2.34
C GLY A 114 -0.22 23.63 -2.43
N GLN A 115 -0.02 22.54 -3.19
CA GLN A 115 -1.01 21.45 -3.27
C GLN A 115 -0.97 20.56 -2.01
N GLN A 116 -2.15 20.16 -1.55
CA GLN A 116 -2.31 19.15 -0.49
C GLN A 116 -2.26 17.75 -1.11
N VAL A 117 -1.12 17.11 -1.04
CA VAL A 117 -0.89 15.76 -1.56
C VAL A 117 -0.45 14.86 -0.41
N TYR A 118 -1.15 13.79 -0.18
CA TYR A 118 -0.77 12.75 0.77
C TYR A 118 -0.20 11.54 0.05
N VAL A 119 0.66 10.80 0.71
CA VAL A 119 1.35 9.67 0.12
C VAL A 119 1.22 8.45 1.02
N GLU A 120 0.94 7.33 0.40
CA GLU A 120 0.94 6.01 0.99
C GLU A 120 2.00 5.14 0.30
N THR A 121 2.72 4.32 1.06
CA THR A 121 3.56 3.25 0.53
C THR A 121 3.22 1.91 1.20
N CYS A 122 3.92 0.84 0.84
CA CYS A 122 3.66 -0.51 1.34
C CYS A 122 4.96 -1.18 1.79
N PRO A 123 4.89 -2.15 2.74
CA PRO A 123 6.08 -2.86 3.22
C PRO A 123 6.89 -3.53 2.10
N HIS A 124 6.26 -4.06 1.07
CA HIS A 124 6.96 -4.70 -0.03
C HIS A 124 7.85 -3.72 -0.81
N TYR A 125 7.48 -2.44 -0.97
CA TYR A 125 8.34 -1.42 -1.59
C TYR A 125 9.48 -0.95 -0.67
N LEU A 126 9.37 -1.17 0.62
CA LEU A 126 10.39 -0.83 1.62
C LEU A 126 11.41 -1.95 1.81
N LEU A 127 11.05 -3.20 1.49
CA LEU A 127 11.78 -4.39 1.93
C LEU A 127 12.22 -5.31 0.80
N LEU A 128 11.46 -5.38 -0.30
CA LEU A 128 11.75 -6.23 -1.45
C LEU A 128 12.22 -5.39 -2.62
N ASP A 129 13.21 -5.87 -3.35
CA ASP A 129 13.69 -5.25 -4.58
C ASP A 129 13.34 -6.07 -5.82
N ASP A 130 13.62 -5.54 -6.99
CA ASP A 130 13.25 -6.15 -8.26
C ASP A 130 13.97 -7.48 -8.56
N SER A 131 14.99 -7.86 -7.79
CA SER A 131 15.66 -9.16 -7.94
C SER A 131 14.71 -10.35 -7.77
N VAL A 132 13.58 -10.14 -7.07
CA VAL A 132 12.56 -11.17 -6.88
C VAL A 132 11.90 -11.64 -8.19
N TYR A 133 12.02 -10.88 -9.28
CA TYR A 133 11.48 -11.24 -10.59
C TYR A 133 12.45 -12.03 -11.46
N TYR A 134 13.75 -12.04 -11.14
CA TYR A 134 14.82 -12.66 -11.94
C TYR A 134 15.24 -14.02 -11.39
N GLN A 135 14.29 -14.77 -10.84
CA GLN A 135 14.52 -16.12 -10.33
C GLN A 135 14.38 -17.15 -11.47
N GLU A 136 15.17 -18.24 -11.41
CA GLU A 136 15.10 -19.34 -12.38
C GLU A 136 13.74 -20.07 -12.32
N ASP A 137 13.20 -20.27 -11.08
CA ASP A 137 11.88 -20.84 -10.91
C ASP A 137 10.80 -19.82 -11.23
N TYR A 138 10.04 -20.10 -12.28
CA TYR A 138 8.92 -19.27 -12.73
C TYR A 138 7.90 -19.01 -11.61
N SER A 139 7.51 -20.04 -10.87
CA SER A 139 6.51 -19.93 -9.80
C SER A 139 7.04 -19.09 -8.65
N ALA A 140 8.34 -19.19 -8.33
CA ALA A 140 8.96 -18.35 -7.32
C ALA A 140 8.93 -16.87 -7.72
N ALA A 141 9.23 -16.52 -8.97
CA ALA A 141 9.16 -15.17 -9.48
C ALA A 141 7.71 -14.66 -9.61
N ALA A 142 6.79 -15.50 -10.09
CA ALA A 142 5.38 -15.16 -10.28
C ALA A 142 4.67 -14.72 -8.98
N ARG A 143 5.12 -15.22 -7.82
CA ARG A 143 4.59 -14.85 -6.51
C ARG A 143 4.66 -13.36 -6.23
N TYR A 144 5.65 -12.67 -6.79
CA TYR A 144 5.92 -11.25 -6.53
C TYR A 144 5.24 -10.30 -7.53
N ILE A 145 4.53 -10.82 -8.55
CA ILE A 145 3.81 -9.98 -9.51
C ILE A 145 2.75 -9.15 -8.79
N CYS A 146 2.93 -7.84 -8.79
CA CYS A 146 1.99 -6.81 -8.34
C CYS A 146 2.25 -5.51 -9.11
N ALA A 147 1.33 -4.56 -9.05
CA ALA A 147 1.48 -3.27 -9.71
C ALA A 147 1.13 -2.12 -8.75
N PRO A 148 2.05 -1.13 -8.64
CA PRO A 148 3.39 -1.06 -9.24
C PRO A 148 4.30 -2.23 -8.87
N PRO A 149 5.33 -2.56 -9.69
CA PRO A 149 6.27 -3.64 -9.35
C PRO A 149 7.26 -3.22 -8.26
N MET A 150 7.98 -4.21 -7.69
CA MET A 150 9.14 -3.93 -6.83
C MET A 150 10.18 -3.11 -7.60
N ARG A 151 10.84 -2.22 -6.88
CA ARG A 151 11.82 -1.28 -7.43
C ARG A 151 13.24 -1.63 -6.99
N LYS A 152 14.18 -0.78 -7.34
CA LYS A 152 15.58 -0.90 -6.94
C LYS A 152 15.77 -0.50 -5.47
N LYS A 153 16.91 -0.90 -4.88
CA LYS A 153 17.27 -0.52 -3.49
C LYS A 153 17.38 0.98 -3.28
N GLU A 154 17.75 1.73 -4.32
CA GLU A 154 17.81 3.19 -4.26
C GLU A 154 16.43 3.82 -4.01
N ASP A 155 15.36 3.24 -4.55
CA ASP A 155 14.01 3.67 -4.28
C ASP A 155 13.63 3.39 -2.83
N GLN A 156 13.95 2.20 -2.30
CA GLN A 156 13.70 1.84 -0.91
C GLN A 156 14.32 2.84 0.07
N GLU A 157 15.59 3.20 -0.13
CA GLU A 157 16.30 4.14 0.74
C GLU A 157 15.66 5.54 0.73
N VAL A 158 15.16 5.99 -0.42
CA VAL A 158 14.43 7.26 -0.50
C VAL A 158 13.08 7.16 0.21
N LEU A 159 12.33 6.06 0.05
CA LEU A 159 11.05 5.85 0.73
C LEU A 159 11.23 5.79 2.26
N TRP A 160 12.27 5.11 2.77
CA TRP A 160 12.57 5.10 4.20
C TRP A 160 12.88 6.50 4.77
N LYS A 161 13.66 7.28 4.04
CA LYS A 161 13.93 8.68 4.42
C LYS A 161 12.65 9.52 4.42
N ALA A 162 11.77 9.27 3.47
CA ALA A 162 10.50 9.97 3.35
C ALA A 162 9.49 9.60 4.46
N LEU A 163 9.55 8.37 4.97
CA LEU A 163 8.82 7.96 6.19
C LEU A 163 9.37 8.69 7.42
N ALA A 164 10.68 8.68 7.59
CA ALA A 164 11.34 9.29 8.74
C ALA A 164 11.14 10.80 8.85
N ASN A 165 11.07 11.51 7.73
CA ASN A 165 10.89 12.97 7.70
C ASN A 165 9.42 13.40 7.53
N GLY A 166 8.47 12.46 7.49
CA GLY A 166 7.04 12.74 7.38
C GLY A 166 6.55 13.10 5.96
N THR A 167 7.40 12.95 4.93
CA THR A 167 6.98 13.17 3.53
C THR A 167 5.96 12.13 3.07
N ILE A 168 6.04 10.88 3.57
CA ILE A 168 5.04 9.83 3.41
C ILE A 168 4.23 9.73 4.70
N GLN A 169 2.90 9.78 4.61
CA GLN A 169 2.00 9.84 5.76
C GLN A 169 1.48 8.49 6.23
N THR A 170 1.36 7.52 5.34
CA THR A 170 0.74 6.23 5.68
C THR A 170 1.50 5.05 5.08
N VAL A 171 1.43 3.91 5.79
CA VAL A 171 1.91 2.62 5.28
C VAL A 171 0.73 1.65 5.28
N SER A 172 0.29 1.23 4.10
CA SER A 172 -0.74 0.20 3.92
C SER A 172 -0.11 -1.11 3.46
N THR A 173 -0.90 -2.04 2.96
CA THR A 173 -0.39 -3.31 2.43
C THR A 173 -0.75 -3.54 0.99
N ASP A 174 -1.75 -2.84 0.48
CA ASP A 174 -2.40 -3.16 -0.79
C ASP A 174 -2.70 -4.67 -0.91
N HIS A 175 -3.17 -5.26 0.21
CA HIS A 175 -3.41 -6.70 0.33
C HIS A 175 -4.39 -7.16 -0.75
N CYS A 176 -3.88 -7.98 -1.64
CA CYS A 176 -4.65 -8.59 -2.72
C CYS A 176 -4.16 -10.02 -2.89
N SER A 177 -4.78 -10.95 -2.15
CA SER A 177 -4.33 -12.33 -2.04
C SER A 177 -4.87 -13.19 -3.16
N PHE A 178 -3.97 -13.75 -3.94
CA PHE A 178 -4.24 -14.83 -4.88
C PHE A 178 -3.55 -16.10 -4.39
N THR A 179 -4.11 -17.27 -4.68
CA THR A 179 -3.44 -18.54 -4.36
C THR A 179 -2.27 -18.78 -5.32
N LEU A 180 -1.34 -19.67 -4.92
CA LEU A 180 -0.26 -20.10 -5.81
C LEU A 180 -0.80 -20.70 -7.11
N GLN A 181 -1.88 -21.48 -7.04
CA GLN A 181 -2.52 -22.04 -8.23
C GLN A 181 -3.02 -20.94 -9.19
N GLN A 182 -3.60 -19.86 -8.66
CA GLN A 182 -4.02 -18.71 -9.48
C GLN A 182 -2.83 -17.99 -10.11
N LYS A 183 -1.73 -17.82 -9.38
CA LYS A 183 -0.49 -17.25 -9.90
C LYS A 183 0.11 -18.12 -11.01
N ASP A 184 0.16 -19.45 -10.80
CA ASP A 184 0.70 -20.40 -11.75
C ASP A 184 -0.18 -20.58 -13.01
N ALA A 185 -1.47 -20.27 -12.94
CA ALA A 185 -2.34 -20.26 -14.12
C ALA A 185 -1.88 -19.26 -15.21
N GLY A 186 -1.08 -18.26 -14.85
CA GLY A 186 -0.44 -17.34 -15.80
C GLY A 186 0.87 -17.84 -16.40
N ARG A 187 1.28 -19.10 -16.13
CA ARG A 187 2.54 -19.65 -16.63
C ARG A 187 2.65 -19.53 -18.15
N GLY A 188 3.78 -19.01 -18.61
CA GLY A 188 4.04 -18.76 -20.04
C GLY A 188 3.61 -17.39 -20.55
N ASP A 189 2.89 -16.59 -19.74
CA ASP A 189 2.53 -15.21 -20.10
C ASP A 189 2.37 -14.38 -18.82
N PHE A 190 3.38 -13.58 -18.48
CA PHE A 190 3.39 -12.76 -17.25
C PHE A 190 2.16 -11.83 -17.12
N THR A 191 1.54 -11.46 -18.24
CA THR A 191 0.35 -10.59 -18.25
C THR A 191 -0.91 -11.28 -17.73
N LYS A 192 -0.89 -12.61 -17.65
CA LYS A 192 -1.98 -13.44 -17.12
C LYS A 192 -1.80 -13.80 -15.64
N ILE A 193 -0.66 -13.46 -15.06
CA ILE A 193 -0.42 -13.64 -13.64
C ILE A 193 -1.21 -12.56 -12.89
N PRO A 194 -2.16 -12.91 -12.01
CA PRO A 194 -2.92 -11.91 -11.27
C PRO A 194 -1.99 -11.09 -10.38
N GLY A 195 -2.09 -9.75 -10.50
CA GLY A 195 -1.26 -8.80 -9.76
C GLY A 195 -1.78 -8.61 -8.34
N GLY A 196 -0.93 -8.86 -7.34
CA GLY A 196 -1.24 -8.63 -5.93
C GLY A 196 -0.47 -9.55 -5.00
N LEU A 197 -0.33 -9.13 -3.74
CA LEU A 197 0.42 -9.82 -2.70
C LEU A 197 -0.40 -9.98 -1.42
N PRO A 198 -0.30 -11.11 -0.70
CA PRO A 198 -0.76 -11.18 0.69
C PRO A 198 0.22 -10.40 1.59
N GLY A 199 -0.29 -9.68 2.60
CA GLY A 199 0.59 -8.89 3.47
C GLY A 199 -0.09 -8.24 4.67
N VAL A 200 -1.42 -8.38 4.83
CA VAL A 200 -2.15 -7.68 5.89
C VAL A 200 -1.73 -8.10 7.29
N GLU A 201 -1.35 -9.36 7.49
CA GLU A 201 -0.99 -9.91 8.79
C GLU A 201 0.40 -9.50 9.28
N THR A 202 1.30 -9.12 8.37
CA THR A 202 2.73 -8.92 8.68
C THR A 202 3.18 -7.47 8.73
N ARG A 203 2.31 -6.52 8.33
CA ARG A 203 2.65 -5.10 8.19
C ARG A 203 3.26 -4.50 9.45
N GLY A 204 2.63 -4.71 10.61
CA GLY A 204 3.10 -4.15 11.88
C GLY A 204 4.47 -4.69 12.29
N GLU A 205 4.63 -6.02 12.23
CA GLU A 205 5.88 -6.70 12.61
C GLU A 205 7.04 -6.34 11.67
N LEU A 206 6.78 -6.27 10.37
CA LEU A 206 7.78 -5.86 9.37
C LEU A 206 8.21 -4.41 9.55
N LEU A 207 7.25 -3.50 9.76
CA LEU A 207 7.56 -2.08 9.94
C LEU A 207 8.29 -1.84 11.27
N TYR A 208 7.94 -2.56 12.34
CA TYR A 208 8.69 -2.51 13.59
C TYR A 208 10.12 -2.99 13.38
N THR A 209 10.29 -4.14 12.76
CA THR A 209 11.61 -4.78 12.58
C THR A 209 12.55 -3.92 11.72
N ALA A 210 12.12 -3.58 10.51
CA ALA A 210 12.95 -2.88 9.54
C ALA A 210 12.97 -1.36 9.75
N GLY A 211 11.98 -0.83 10.46
CA GLY A 211 11.87 0.59 10.76
C GLY A 211 12.38 0.94 12.15
N VAL A 212 11.66 0.49 13.18
CA VAL A 212 11.93 0.90 14.57
C VAL A 212 13.17 0.21 15.13
N ALA A 213 13.24 -1.11 15.07
CA ALA A 213 14.38 -1.87 15.61
C ALA A 213 15.67 -1.60 14.84
N ALA A 214 15.58 -1.26 13.55
CA ALA A 214 16.70 -0.84 12.73
C ALA A 214 17.07 0.65 12.88
N GLY A 215 16.34 1.43 13.70
CA GLY A 215 16.63 2.85 13.95
C GLY A 215 16.32 3.78 12.79
N ARG A 216 15.50 3.37 11.84
CA ARG A 216 15.09 4.20 10.68
C ARG A 216 13.96 5.16 11.00
N ILE A 217 13.04 4.75 11.87
CA ILE A 217 11.90 5.54 12.38
C ILE A 217 11.72 5.30 13.88
N THR A 218 11.03 6.21 14.57
CA THR A 218 10.69 6.03 15.99
C THR A 218 9.39 5.21 16.16
N LYS A 219 9.08 4.78 17.39
CA LYS A 219 7.83 4.11 17.73
C LYS A 219 6.63 5.02 17.48
N GLU A 220 6.76 6.30 17.82
CA GLU A 220 5.74 7.33 17.62
C GLU A 220 5.46 7.54 16.13
N GLN A 221 6.51 7.58 15.30
CA GLN A 221 6.37 7.67 13.85
C GLN A 221 5.65 6.42 13.29
N MET A 222 6.00 5.22 13.77
CA MET A 222 5.28 4.01 13.39
C MET A 222 3.81 4.06 13.76
N CYS A 223 3.46 4.50 14.98
CA CYS A 223 2.08 4.67 15.41
C CYS A 223 1.35 5.70 14.54
N ALA A 224 1.99 6.82 14.20
CA ALA A 224 1.42 7.81 13.30
C ALA A 224 1.14 7.21 11.90
N LEU A 225 2.10 6.51 11.31
CA LEU A 225 2.00 5.91 9.97
C LEU A 225 0.92 4.83 9.87
N LEU A 226 0.72 4.04 10.94
CA LEU A 226 -0.20 2.90 10.92
C LEU A 226 -1.58 3.20 11.49
N SER A 227 -1.73 4.24 12.31
CA SER A 227 -2.93 4.47 13.11
C SER A 227 -3.43 5.91 13.05
N GLU A 228 -2.69 6.89 13.56
CA GLU A 228 -3.17 8.26 13.67
C GLU A 228 -3.42 8.92 12.31
N ASN A 229 -2.42 8.91 11.43
CA ASN A 229 -2.53 9.53 10.12
C ASN A 229 -3.64 8.92 9.25
N PRO A 230 -3.79 7.58 9.14
CA PRO A 230 -4.93 6.99 8.45
C PRO A 230 -6.27 7.39 9.07
N ALA A 231 -6.37 7.43 10.41
CA ALA A 231 -7.60 7.82 11.08
C ALA A 231 -7.99 9.28 10.79
N ARG A 232 -7.02 10.19 10.79
CA ARG A 232 -7.22 11.60 10.42
C ARG A 232 -7.57 11.75 8.95
N LEU A 233 -6.78 11.15 8.07
CA LEU A 233 -6.91 11.27 6.62
C LEU A 233 -8.26 10.75 6.11
N TYR A 234 -8.74 9.66 6.70
CA TYR A 234 -9.98 9.00 6.28
C TYR A 234 -11.19 9.28 7.20
N GLY A 235 -11.07 10.22 8.13
CA GLY A 235 -12.20 10.74 8.91
C GLY A 235 -12.73 9.81 10.02
N ALA A 236 -11.85 9.01 10.61
CA ALA A 236 -12.15 8.18 11.78
C ALA A 236 -11.62 8.76 13.12
N TYR A 237 -10.76 9.77 13.05
CA TYR A 237 -10.20 10.44 14.22
C TYR A 237 -11.24 11.40 14.85
N PRO A 238 -11.30 11.56 16.18
CA PRO A 238 -10.47 10.91 17.22
C PRO A 238 -11.04 9.58 17.74
N ARG A 239 -12.14 9.07 17.15
CA ARG A 239 -12.71 7.78 17.57
C ARG A 239 -11.69 6.64 17.45
N LYS A 240 -10.86 6.68 16.40
CA LYS A 240 -9.72 5.79 16.12
C LYS A 240 -8.44 6.61 16.02
N GLY A 241 -7.28 5.95 16.14
CA GLY A 241 -5.97 6.55 15.88
C GLY A 241 -5.34 7.25 17.07
N VAL A 242 -5.97 7.24 18.26
CA VAL A 242 -5.43 7.84 19.47
C VAL A 242 -5.86 7.04 20.71
N ILE A 243 -5.00 7.02 21.72
CA ILE A 243 -5.32 6.51 23.05
C ILE A 243 -5.72 7.72 23.92
N ALA A 244 -7.04 7.99 24.03
CA ALA A 244 -7.57 9.10 24.77
C ALA A 244 -8.96 8.78 25.32
N PRO A 245 -9.41 9.45 26.40
CA PRO A 245 -10.78 9.32 26.88
C PRO A 245 -11.79 9.65 25.78
N GLY A 246 -12.77 8.77 25.55
CA GLY A 246 -13.80 8.90 24.50
C GLY A 246 -13.44 8.24 23.16
N SER A 247 -12.20 7.78 22.96
CA SER A 247 -11.81 6.97 21.81
C SER A 247 -12.11 5.50 22.03
N ASP A 248 -12.34 4.75 20.97
CA ASP A 248 -12.48 3.29 21.05
C ASP A 248 -11.16 2.68 21.53
N ALA A 249 -11.22 1.78 22.51
CA ALA A 249 -10.06 1.05 23.02
C ALA A 249 -9.65 -0.08 22.06
N ASP A 250 -9.25 0.30 20.85
CA ASP A 250 -8.63 -0.59 19.86
C ASP A 250 -7.12 -0.51 20.07
N LEU A 251 -6.56 -1.54 20.69
CA LEU A 251 -5.18 -1.53 21.14
C LEU A 251 -4.44 -2.75 20.58
N VAL A 252 -3.20 -2.52 20.22
CA VAL A 252 -2.24 -3.58 19.89
C VAL A 252 -1.13 -3.55 20.93
N VAL A 253 -0.95 -4.64 21.65
CA VAL A 253 0.18 -4.85 22.56
C VAL A 253 1.27 -5.56 21.79
N TYR A 254 2.43 -4.94 21.70
CA TYR A 254 3.59 -5.44 20.98
C TYR A 254 4.68 -5.86 21.99
N ASP A 255 5.15 -7.12 21.90
CA ASP A 255 6.28 -7.60 22.69
C ASP A 255 7.58 -7.50 21.85
N PRO A 256 8.49 -6.58 22.17
CA PRO A 256 9.72 -6.39 21.41
C PRO A 256 10.76 -7.51 21.62
N ALA A 257 10.55 -8.39 22.60
CA ALA A 257 11.46 -9.51 22.91
C ALA A 257 11.04 -10.84 22.25
N ALA A 258 9.80 -10.95 21.77
CA ALA A 258 9.26 -12.18 21.20
C ALA A 258 9.55 -12.29 19.69
N ASP A 259 10.79 -12.58 19.31
CA ASP A 259 11.18 -12.77 17.91
C ASP A 259 10.35 -13.89 17.25
N LYS A 260 9.98 -13.69 15.98
CA LYS A 260 9.14 -14.60 15.20
C LYS A 260 9.74 -14.82 13.80
N THR A 261 9.47 -15.98 13.22
CA THR A 261 9.74 -16.24 11.79
C THR A 261 8.42 -16.26 11.03
N ILE A 262 8.33 -15.43 9.98
CA ILE A 262 7.16 -15.38 9.11
C ILE A 262 7.21 -16.59 8.17
N THR A 263 6.13 -17.39 8.16
CA THR A 263 5.96 -18.50 7.22
C THR A 263 4.51 -18.56 6.76
N ALA A 264 4.27 -19.09 5.57
CA ALA A 264 2.92 -19.30 5.07
C ALA A 264 2.06 -20.16 6.02
N GLY A 265 2.70 -21.17 6.66
CA GLY A 265 2.01 -22.07 7.59
C GLY A 265 1.55 -21.42 8.89
N THR A 266 2.07 -20.26 9.26
CA THR A 266 1.68 -19.51 10.46
C THR A 266 0.69 -18.38 10.16
N GLN A 267 0.28 -18.19 8.89
CA GLN A 267 -0.65 -17.14 8.50
C GLN A 267 -2.06 -17.66 8.31
N LEU A 268 -3.03 -16.81 8.59
CA LEU A 268 -4.46 -17.12 8.38
C LEU A 268 -4.90 -16.90 6.93
N SER A 269 -4.08 -16.22 6.12
CA SER A 269 -4.36 -15.96 4.71
C SER A 269 -4.46 -17.27 3.91
N ALA A 270 -5.54 -17.42 3.16
CA ALA A 270 -5.77 -18.56 2.28
C ALA A 270 -4.90 -18.54 0.99
N ALA A 271 -3.99 -17.58 0.84
CA ALA A 271 -3.10 -17.49 -0.32
C ALA A 271 -2.13 -18.69 -0.45
N GLY A 272 -1.80 -19.34 0.69
CA GLY A 272 -0.89 -20.47 0.72
C GLY A 272 0.59 -20.09 0.53
N TYR A 273 0.91 -18.79 0.54
CA TYR A 273 2.27 -18.26 0.53
C TYR A 273 2.32 -16.87 1.18
N THR A 274 3.53 -16.43 1.47
CA THR A 274 3.82 -15.05 1.86
C THR A 274 5.04 -14.55 1.09
N PRO A 275 5.09 -13.27 0.67
CA PRO A 275 6.28 -12.71 0.05
C PRO A 275 7.46 -12.57 1.02
N TYR A 276 7.23 -12.81 2.31
CA TYR A 276 8.21 -12.69 3.39
C TYR A 276 8.56 -14.05 4.02
N GLU A 277 8.45 -15.14 3.25
CA GLU A 277 8.75 -16.50 3.74
C GLU A 277 10.17 -16.56 4.34
N GLY A 278 10.28 -17.08 5.56
CA GLY A 278 11.55 -17.21 6.27
C GLY A 278 12.10 -15.93 6.91
N TRP A 279 11.43 -14.79 6.77
CA TRP A 279 11.87 -13.53 7.39
C TRP A 279 11.71 -13.57 8.90
N ARG A 280 12.76 -13.15 9.60
CA ARG A 280 12.76 -13.05 11.07
C ARG A 280 12.36 -11.63 11.48
N THR A 281 11.37 -11.52 12.35
CA THR A 281 10.97 -10.25 12.97
C THR A 281 11.62 -10.06 14.33
N LYS A 282 11.84 -8.81 14.70
CA LYS A 282 12.17 -8.39 16.05
C LYS A 282 10.87 -8.12 16.80
N GLY A 283 10.58 -8.97 17.80
CA GLY A 283 9.32 -8.92 18.50
C GLY A 283 8.12 -9.39 17.67
N SER A 284 6.96 -9.42 18.30
CA SER A 284 5.69 -9.82 17.70
C SER A 284 4.50 -9.15 18.38
N ILE A 285 3.32 -9.23 17.74
CA ILE A 285 2.06 -8.79 18.34
C ILE A 285 1.65 -9.83 19.39
N ALA A 286 1.59 -9.41 20.66
CA ALA A 286 1.17 -10.24 21.78
C ALA A 286 -0.34 -10.26 21.91
N GLN A 287 -1.00 -9.08 21.91
CA GLN A 287 -2.45 -8.99 22.11
C GLN A 287 -3.07 -7.93 21.21
N VAL A 288 -4.32 -8.17 20.82
CA VAL A 288 -5.16 -7.21 20.10
C VAL A 288 -6.48 -7.04 20.84
N TYR A 289 -6.81 -5.81 21.19
CA TYR A 289 -8.10 -5.45 21.76
C TYR A 289 -8.94 -4.69 20.73
N LEU A 290 -10.22 -5.00 20.69
CA LEU A 290 -11.22 -4.27 19.91
C LEU A 290 -12.29 -3.72 20.85
N ARG A 291 -12.35 -2.41 20.99
CA ARG A 291 -13.22 -1.68 21.94
C ARG A 291 -13.15 -2.26 23.37
N GLY A 292 -11.92 -2.52 23.83
CA GLY A 292 -11.66 -3.08 25.15
C GLY A 292 -11.86 -4.58 25.32
N THR A 293 -12.37 -5.28 24.30
CA THR A 293 -12.49 -6.74 24.31
C THR A 293 -11.22 -7.36 23.75
N LEU A 294 -10.61 -8.29 24.49
CA LEU A 294 -9.47 -9.08 24.00
C LEU A 294 -9.90 -9.94 22.80
N ALA A 295 -9.47 -9.56 21.62
CA ALA A 295 -9.83 -10.22 20.37
C ALA A 295 -8.82 -11.30 19.97
N VAL A 296 -7.53 -11.02 20.17
CA VAL A 296 -6.41 -11.95 19.87
C VAL A 296 -5.44 -11.97 21.03
N ASP A 297 -4.96 -13.15 21.39
CA ASP A 297 -3.93 -13.37 22.40
C ASP A 297 -2.88 -14.36 21.85
N HIS A 298 -1.64 -13.89 21.66
CA HIS A 298 -0.53 -14.68 21.11
C HIS A 298 -0.90 -15.46 19.83
N GLY A 299 -1.62 -14.77 18.91
CA GLY A 299 -2.05 -15.34 17.63
C GLY A 299 -3.35 -16.14 17.69
N GLU A 300 -3.91 -16.40 18.87
CA GLU A 300 -5.17 -17.14 19.04
C GLU A 300 -6.37 -16.18 19.11
N MET A 301 -7.41 -16.46 18.33
CA MET A 301 -8.67 -15.74 18.42
C MET A 301 -9.37 -16.02 19.75
N LYS A 302 -9.68 -14.97 20.51
CA LYS A 302 -10.37 -15.04 21.81
C LYS A 302 -11.81 -14.53 21.76
N ALA A 303 -12.19 -13.81 20.72
CA ALA A 303 -13.55 -13.31 20.53
C ALA A 303 -14.10 -13.74 19.14
N GLY A 304 -15.40 -13.90 19.07
CA GLY A 304 -16.12 -14.08 17.81
C GLY A 304 -16.19 -12.77 17.00
N PRO A 305 -17.04 -12.70 15.95
CA PRO A 305 -17.23 -11.50 15.14
C PRO A 305 -17.86 -10.37 15.96
N ILE A 306 -17.05 -9.40 16.38
CA ILE A 306 -17.46 -8.24 17.19
C ILE A 306 -17.30 -6.91 16.44
N GLY A 307 -17.03 -6.96 15.12
CA GLY A 307 -16.90 -5.79 14.27
C GLY A 307 -18.20 -5.00 14.16
N THR A 308 -18.09 -3.67 14.09
CA THR A 308 -19.22 -2.78 13.80
C THR A 308 -18.83 -1.79 12.72
N TYR A 309 -19.79 -1.38 11.90
CA TYR A 309 -19.55 -0.35 10.91
C TYR A 309 -19.24 1.00 11.57
N ILE A 310 -18.24 1.69 11.07
CA ILE A 310 -17.84 3.02 11.56
C ILE A 310 -18.12 4.02 10.45
N PRO A 311 -19.18 4.85 10.57
CA PRO A 311 -19.37 5.98 9.68
C PRO A 311 -18.19 6.94 9.83
N ARG A 312 -17.64 7.37 8.70
CA ARG A 312 -16.53 8.34 8.67
C ARG A 312 -17.05 9.74 8.35
N HIS A 313 -16.29 10.73 8.76
CA HIS A 313 -16.50 12.13 8.43
C HIS A 313 -15.44 12.58 7.41
N PRO A 314 -15.58 13.77 6.79
CA PRO A 314 -14.49 14.37 6.05
C PRO A 314 -13.21 14.38 6.89
N GLY A 315 -12.12 13.83 6.31
CA GLY A 315 -10.84 13.74 7.00
C GLY A 315 -9.99 14.97 6.76
N ALA A 316 -9.01 15.18 7.64
CA ALA A 316 -7.95 16.17 7.49
C ALA A 316 -6.68 15.70 8.19
N LEU A 317 -5.53 15.91 7.56
CA LEU A 317 -4.17 15.69 8.09
C LEU A 317 -3.42 17.01 8.11
#